data_f819bb6ebff6c21983958b9a8122dcf0
#
_entry.id   f819bb6ebff6c21983958b9a8122dcf0
#
_cell.length_a   1.000
_cell.length_b   1.000
_cell.length_c   1.000
_cell.angle_alpha   90.00
_cell.angle_beta   90.00
_cell.angle_gamma   90.00
#
_symmetry.space_group_name_H-M   'P 1'
#
loop_
_entity.id
_entity.type
_entity.pdbx_description
1 polymer ?
#
loop_
_entity_poly.entity_id
_entity_poly.type
_entity_poly.pdbx_seq_one_letter_code
_entity_poly.pdbx_strand_id
1 'polypeptide(L)'
;AAGTIGDVRHVVANRLAMGRIRRNESVIHDLCPHDTSLLLALMGGEPESVSCAGVSHVTPGVIDHVSASFAFSGSRTASINTSWISPYKEHRLTAFGSTGSIVFDDTRPWSEKLTLFRDEMTPAGDGVDIKRAEPAFIPVAESEPLRAEVSHFVDCCAAGNTPLTDINEGLAVQRVLERMTESITAFGQTHTPGGLAATIRDETKTA
;
A
#
# COMPACT_ATOMS: atom_id res chain seq x y z
N ALA A 1 -16.96 9.31 -2.02
CA ALA A 1 -16.33 10.35 -1.16
C ALA A 1 -15.52 11.38 -1.97
N ALA A 2 -15.91 11.64 -3.23
CA ALA A 2 -15.28 12.71 -4.01
C ALA A 2 -15.47 14.04 -3.26
N GLY A 3 -14.36 14.73 -2.97
CA GLY A 3 -14.36 16.04 -2.32
C GLY A 3 -14.24 16.06 -0.80
N THR A 4 -14.28 14.93 -0.09
CA THR A 4 -14.20 14.92 1.39
C THR A 4 -12.87 15.48 1.92
N ILE A 5 -11.77 15.25 1.21
CA ILE A 5 -10.42 15.74 1.53
C ILE A 5 -9.85 16.64 0.43
N GLY A 6 -10.67 17.06 -0.52
CA GLY A 6 -10.22 17.81 -1.70
C GLY A 6 -9.38 16.94 -2.65
N ASP A 7 -8.43 17.57 -3.34
CA ASP A 7 -7.54 16.89 -4.28
C ASP A 7 -6.51 16.04 -3.54
N VAL A 8 -6.40 14.76 -3.88
CA VAL A 8 -5.39 13.86 -3.31
C VAL A 8 -4.02 14.25 -3.83
N ARG A 9 -3.09 14.54 -2.90
CA ARG A 9 -1.72 15.00 -3.18
C ARG A 9 -0.68 13.92 -2.91
N HIS A 10 -0.89 13.13 -1.86
CA HIS A 10 0.02 12.08 -1.46
C HIS A 10 -0.74 10.87 -0.92
N VAL A 11 -0.23 9.66 -1.19
CA VAL A 11 -0.77 8.41 -0.63
C VAL A 11 0.38 7.59 -0.04
N VAL A 12 0.17 7.06 1.16
CA VAL A 12 1.09 6.11 1.80
C VAL A 12 0.34 4.82 2.09
N ALA A 13 0.85 3.70 1.61
CA ALA A 13 0.33 2.37 1.92
C ALA A 13 1.39 1.52 2.60
N ASN A 14 1.04 0.96 3.76
CA ASN A 14 1.88 0.03 4.51
C ASN A 14 1.13 -1.30 4.68
N ARG A 15 1.75 -2.38 4.18
CA ARG A 15 1.26 -3.76 4.33
C ARG A 15 2.37 -4.63 4.87
N LEU A 16 2.49 -4.61 6.18
CA LEU A 16 3.60 -5.19 6.92
C LEU A 16 3.05 -6.27 7.86
N ALA A 17 3.63 -7.46 7.84
CA ALA A 17 3.34 -8.51 8.81
C ALA A 17 4.42 -9.59 8.78
N MET A 18 4.54 -10.36 9.86
CA MET A 18 5.17 -11.68 9.80
C MET A 18 4.15 -12.61 9.17
N GLY A 19 4.32 -12.88 7.87
CA GLY A 19 3.36 -13.57 7.04
C GLY A 19 3.85 -14.92 6.53
N ARG A 20 3.13 -15.47 5.55
CA ARG A 20 3.53 -16.68 4.82
C ARG A 20 4.58 -16.32 3.79
N ILE A 21 5.84 -16.63 4.08
CA ILE A 21 6.97 -16.42 3.16
C ILE A 21 6.89 -17.46 2.03
N ARG A 22 6.90 -16.97 0.79
CA ARG A 22 6.89 -17.81 -0.40
C ARG A 22 8.33 -18.04 -0.89
N ARG A 23 8.55 -19.10 -1.67
CA ARG A 23 9.89 -19.45 -2.16
C ARG A 23 10.12 -19.15 -3.64
N ASN A 24 9.06 -19.00 -4.40
CA ASN A 24 9.08 -18.86 -5.86
C ASN A 24 8.31 -17.65 -6.37
N GLU A 25 7.91 -16.76 -5.47
CA GLU A 25 7.17 -15.55 -5.77
C GLU A 25 7.63 -14.45 -4.83
N SER A 26 7.76 -13.21 -5.29
CA SER A 26 8.16 -12.08 -4.47
C SER A 26 6.96 -11.42 -3.77
N VAL A 27 7.23 -10.71 -2.68
CA VAL A 27 6.23 -9.89 -1.98
C VAL A 27 5.56 -8.85 -2.90
N ILE A 28 6.26 -8.44 -3.97
CA ILE A 28 5.73 -7.51 -4.98
C ILE A 28 4.49 -8.12 -5.66
N HIS A 29 4.57 -9.38 -6.11
CA HIS A 29 3.48 -10.02 -6.83
C HIS A 29 2.40 -10.59 -5.92
N ASP A 30 2.74 -10.92 -4.66
CA ASP A 30 1.78 -11.47 -3.71
C ASP A 30 0.91 -10.39 -3.02
N LEU A 31 1.51 -9.28 -2.58
CA LEU A 31 0.81 -8.29 -1.76
C LEU A 31 0.66 -6.90 -2.41
N CYS A 32 1.63 -6.43 -3.20
CA CYS A 32 1.55 -5.10 -3.79
C CYS A 32 0.38 -4.89 -4.80
N PRO A 33 -0.18 -5.91 -5.48
CA PRO A 33 -1.33 -5.71 -6.36
C PRO A 33 -2.50 -5.00 -5.65
N HIS A 34 -2.78 -5.38 -4.40
CA HIS A 34 -3.88 -4.80 -3.62
C HIS A 34 -3.71 -3.31 -3.35
N ASP A 35 -2.51 -2.91 -2.93
CA ASP A 35 -2.22 -1.51 -2.61
C ASP A 35 -2.04 -0.67 -3.88
N THR A 36 -1.50 -1.28 -4.96
CA THR A 36 -1.36 -0.63 -6.26
C THR A 36 -2.72 -0.33 -6.88
N SER A 37 -3.68 -1.25 -6.84
CA SER A 37 -5.06 -1.02 -7.32
C SER A 37 -5.70 0.18 -6.62
N LEU A 38 -5.65 0.22 -5.27
CA LEU A 38 -6.15 1.34 -4.48
C LEU A 38 -5.41 2.65 -4.82
N LEU A 39 -4.10 2.59 -5.02
CA LEU A 39 -3.28 3.73 -5.39
C LEU A 39 -3.72 4.32 -6.73
N LEU A 40 -3.86 3.48 -7.78
CA LEU A 40 -4.28 3.91 -9.10
C LEU A 40 -5.68 4.53 -9.08
N ALA A 41 -6.61 3.94 -8.32
CA ALA A 41 -7.95 4.47 -8.15
C ALA A 41 -7.96 5.85 -7.46
N LEU A 42 -7.12 6.06 -6.43
CA LEU A 42 -7.02 7.32 -5.71
C LEU A 42 -6.30 8.41 -6.51
N MET A 43 -5.29 8.03 -7.29
CA MET A 43 -4.49 8.95 -8.10
C MET A 43 -5.08 9.20 -9.50
N GLY A 44 -6.06 8.39 -9.92
CA GLY A 44 -6.75 8.56 -11.20
C GLY A 44 -5.91 8.18 -12.42
N GLY A 45 -4.94 7.26 -12.27
CA GLY A 45 -4.12 6.75 -13.37
C GLY A 45 -2.77 6.22 -12.93
N GLU A 46 -1.95 5.84 -13.91
CA GLU A 46 -0.62 5.28 -13.69
C GLU A 46 0.42 6.35 -13.32
N PRO A 47 1.45 6.00 -12.52
CA PRO A 47 2.54 6.92 -12.19
C PRO A 47 3.43 7.22 -13.40
N GLU A 48 3.97 8.44 -13.46
CA GLU A 48 4.96 8.84 -14.45
C GLU A 48 6.32 8.18 -14.18
N SER A 49 6.69 8.03 -12.89
CA SER A 49 7.91 7.33 -12.50
C SER A 49 7.71 6.43 -11.29
N VAL A 50 8.52 5.37 -11.24
CA VAL A 50 8.57 4.38 -10.17
C VAL A 50 10.01 4.21 -9.73
N SER A 51 10.27 4.32 -8.42
CA SER A 51 11.55 3.98 -7.79
C SER A 51 11.30 2.97 -6.69
N CYS A 52 12.04 1.88 -6.68
CA CYS A 52 11.77 0.75 -5.80
C CYS A 52 13.08 0.16 -5.26
N ALA A 53 13.10 -0.10 -3.96
CA ALA A 53 14.17 -0.84 -3.29
C ALA A 53 13.58 -2.09 -2.65
N GLY A 54 14.23 -3.24 -2.88
CA GLY A 54 13.79 -4.52 -2.34
C GLY A 54 14.95 -5.33 -1.80
N VAL A 55 14.68 -6.18 -0.81
CA VAL A 55 15.66 -7.07 -0.20
C VAL A 55 15.12 -8.49 -0.05
N SER A 56 16.05 -9.44 -0.06
CA SER A 56 15.79 -10.87 0.10
C SER A 56 16.52 -11.36 1.35
N HIS A 57 15.82 -11.48 2.48
CA HIS A 57 16.42 -11.92 3.74
C HIS A 57 16.34 -13.42 3.93
N VAL A 58 15.23 -14.04 3.50
CA VAL A 58 14.93 -15.45 3.82
C VAL A 58 15.33 -16.38 2.68
N THR A 59 14.90 -16.08 1.47
CA THR A 59 15.20 -16.92 0.29
C THR A 59 16.00 -16.09 -0.71
N PRO A 60 17.24 -16.49 -1.06
CA PRO A 60 18.05 -15.77 -2.03
C PRO A 60 17.28 -15.54 -3.35
N GLY A 61 17.27 -14.29 -3.82
CA GLY A 61 16.60 -13.91 -5.06
C GLY A 61 15.08 -13.74 -4.97
N VAL A 62 14.47 -14.06 -3.83
CA VAL A 62 13.03 -13.83 -3.59
C VAL A 62 12.86 -12.64 -2.66
N ILE A 63 12.35 -11.54 -3.17
CA ILE A 63 12.16 -10.30 -2.41
C ILE A 63 11.05 -10.51 -1.38
N ASP A 64 11.37 -10.28 -0.11
CA ASP A 64 10.49 -10.45 1.05
C ASP A 64 10.15 -9.13 1.76
N HIS A 65 10.84 -8.05 1.41
CA HIS A 65 10.54 -6.67 1.80
C HIS A 65 10.79 -5.72 0.64
N VAL A 66 9.87 -4.78 0.42
CA VAL A 66 9.96 -3.75 -0.63
C VAL A 66 9.47 -2.41 -0.13
N SER A 67 10.20 -1.34 -0.54
CA SER A 67 9.78 0.04 -0.42
C SER A 67 9.78 0.68 -1.80
N ALA A 68 8.64 1.23 -2.21
CA ALA A 68 8.47 1.86 -3.51
C ALA A 68 7.95 3.28 -3.38
N SER A 69 8.40 4.16 -4.27
CA SER A 69 7.96 5.54 -4.41
C SER A 69 7.49 5.80 -5.83
N PHE A 70 6.41 6.55 -5.95
CA PHE A 70 5.74 6.83 -7.21
C PHE A 70 5.55 8.33 -7.37
N ALA A 71 5.82 8.86 -8.56
CA ALA A 71 5.48 10.23 -8.93
C ALA A 71 4.38 10.22 -10.01
N PHE A 72 3.42 11.12 -9.85
CA PHE A 72 2.29 11.32 -10.74
C PHE A 72 2.28 12.75 -11.28
N SER A 73 1.50 13.02 -12.30
CA SER A 73 1.30 14.36 -12.83
C SER A 73 0.83 15.35 -11.75
N GLY A 74 1.21 16.62 -11.88
CA GLY A 74 0.81 17.68 -10.93
C GLY A 74 1.48 17.58 -9.56
N SER A 75 2.72 17.09 -9.50
CA SER A 75 3.53 16.96 -8.27
C SER A 75 2.88 16.08 -7.20
N ARG A 76 2.02 15.16 -7.59
CA ARG A 76 1.42 14.18 -6.69
C ARG A 76 2.36 12.99 -6.52
N THR A 77 2.40 12.42 -5.34
CA THR A 77 3.31 11.33 -5.03
C THR A 77 2.62 10.22 -4.24
N ALA A 78 3.22 9.02 -4.25
CA ALA A 78 2.78 7.95 -3.37
C ALA A 78 3.95 7.07 -2.93
N SER A 79 3.72 6.29 -1.88
CA SER A 79 4.65 5.25 -1.43
C SER A 79 3.91 3.99 -1.00
N ILE A 80 4.54 2.84 -1.26
CA ILE A 80 4.09 1.52 -0.81
C ILE A 80 5.25 0.87 -0.06
N ASN A 81 5.00 0.39 1.17
CA ASN A 81 5.91 -0.44 1.92
C ASN A 81 5.23 -1.79 2.21
N THR A 82 5.85 -2.87 1.78
CA THR A 82 5.27 -4.20 1.91
C THR A 82 6.31 -5.19 2.41
N SER A 83 5.95 -6.04 3.38
CA SER A 83 6.86 -7.00 3.96
C SER A 83 6.17 -8.24 4.49
N TRP A 84 6.79 -9.43 4.24
CA TRP A 84 6.40 -10.68 4.89
C TRP A 84 7.13 -10.93 6.22
N ILE A 85 8.18 -10.15 6.50
CA ILE A 85 9.11 -10.39 7.62
C ILE A 85 9.05 -9.32 8.70
N SER A 86 8.08 -8.41 8.64
CA SER A 86 7.90 -7.39 9.66
C SER A 86 7.34 -8.02 10.94
N PRO A 87 7.99 -7.85 12.10
CA PRO A 87 7.46 -8.33 13.37
C PRO A 87 6.20 -7.57 13.82
N TYR A 88 6.01 -6.37 13.31
CA TYR A 88 4.84 -5.54 13.58
C TYR A 88 3.85 -5.63 12.42
N LYS A 89 2.57 -5.94 12.74
CA LYS A 89 1.49 -5.96 11.75
C LYS A 89 0.95 -4.56 11.53
N GLU A 90 1.03 -4.09 10.30
CA GLU A 90 0.38 -2.87 9.83
C GLU A 90 -0.31 -3.13 8.50
N HIS A 91 -1.56 -2.72 8.39
CA HIS A 91 -2.29 -2.71 7.12
C HIS A 91 -3.04 -1.39 7.04
N ARG A 92 -2.32 -0.36 6.58
CA ARG A 92 -2.80 1.02 6.60
C ARG A 92 -2.56 1.72 5.28
N LEU A 93 -3.57 2.46 4.83
CA LEU A 93 -3.46 3.40 3.72
C LEU A 93 -3.87 4.78 4.21
N THR A 94 -3.02 5.77 3.95
CA THR A 94 -3.29 7.18 4.25
C THR A 94 -3.32 7.97 2.97
N ALA A 95 -4.44 8.65 2.70
CA ALA A 95 -4.58 9.59 1.60
C ALA A 95 -4.56 11.03 2.15
N PHE A 96 -3.57 11.81 1.72
CA PHE A 96 -3.43 13.22 2.07
C PHE A 96 -4.04 14.08 0.96
N GLY A 97 -5.07 14.82 1.30
CA GLY A 97 -5.75 15.72 0.39
C GLY A 97 -5.44 17.19 0.64
N SER A 98 -6.03 18.07 -0.17
CA SER A 98 -5.84 19.51 -0.04
C SER A 98 -6.61 20.14 1.13
N THR A 99 -7.63 19.46 1.66
CA THR A 99 -8.51 19.95 2.74
C THR A 99 -8.67 18.98 3.90
N GLY A 100 -7.85 17.94 3.97
CA GLY A 100 -7.86 16.94 5.02
C GLY A 100 -7.17 15.67 4.60
N SER A 101 -7.17 14.66 5.48
CA SER A 101 -6.58 13.34 5.23
C SER A 101 -7.53 12.24 5.67
N ILE A 102 -7.49 11.10 4.98
CA ILE A 102 -8.22 9.89 5.36
C ILE A 102 -7.21 8.79 5.64
N VAL A 103 -7.40 8.10 6.75
CA VAL A 103 -6.66 6.89 7.10
C VAL A 103 -7.62 5.70 7.05
N PHE A 104 -7.30 4.71 6.24
CA PHE A 104 -7.86 3.38 6.31
C PHE A 104 -6.89 2.48 7.07
N ASP A 105 -7.35 1.84 8.14
CA ASP A 105 -6.57 0.88 8.94
C ASP A 105 -7.37 -0.42 9.09
N ASP A 106 -6.97 -1.46 8.34
CA ASP A 106 -7.67 -2.74 8.31
C ASP A 106 -7.48 -3.56 9.60
N THR A 107 -6.57 -3.16 10.46
CA THR A 107 -6.36 -3.79 11.77
C THR A 107 -7.36 -3.34 12.84
N ARG A 108 -8.14 -2.29 12.54
CA ARG A 108 -9.14 -1.70 13.43
C ARG A 108 -10.51 -2.38 13.30
N PRO A 109 -11.37 -2.27 14.34
CA PRO A 109 -12.78 -2.62 14.22
C PRO A 109 -13.46 -1.88 13.06
N TRP A 110 -14.51 -2.45 12.50
CA TRP A 110 -15.25 -1.85 11.36
C TRP A 110 -15.69 -0.40 11.58
N SER A 111 -16.09 -0.07 12.80
CA SER A 111 -16.48 1.30 13.18
C SER A 111 -15.34 2.31 13.15
N GLU A 112 -14.09 1.87 13.16
CA GLU A 112 -12.89 2.70 13.26
C GLU A 112 -11.93 2.54 12.08
N LYS A 113 -12.26 1.66 11.09
CA LYS A 113 -11.38 1.38 9.95
C LYS A 113 -11.08 2.62 9.11
N LEU A 114 -12.00 3.57 9.03
CA LEU A 114 -11.85 4.76 8.21
C LEU A 114 -11.97 6.02 9.07
N THR A 115 -10.87 6.75 9.17
CA THR A 115 -10.77 7.95 10.01
C THR A 115 -10.46 9.17 9.15
N LEU A 116 -11.24 10.23 9.32
CA LEU A 116 -11.05 11.52 8.67
C LEU A 116 -10.36 12.49 9.63
N PHE A 117 -9.31 13.15 9.16
CA PHE A 117 -8.57 14.21 9.83
C PHE A 117 -8.76 15.53 9.07
N ARG A 118 -9.10 16.61 9.77
CA ARG A 118 -9.34 17.95 9.21
C ARG A 118 -8.50 19.02 9.90
N ASP A 119 -7.24 18.72 10.16
CA ASP A 119 -6.30 19.69 10.70
C ASP A 119 -6.11 20.84 9.71
N GLU A 120 -6.17 22.07 10.20
CA GLU A 120 -5.93 23.28 9.42
C GLU A 120 -4.49 23.75 9.64
N MET A 121 -3.80 24.06 8.55
CA MET A 121 -2.44 24.61 8.56
C MET A 121 -2.46 25.96 7.86
N THR A 122 -2.11 27.03 8.57
CA THR A 122 -2.08 28.40 8.02
C THR A 122 -0.68 28.99 8.18
N PRO A 123 -0.12 29.63 7.13
CA PRO A 123 1.14 30.37 7.27
C PRO A 123 1.02 31.44 8.33
N ALA A 124 2.01 31.52 9.25
CA ALA A 124 2.06 32.49 10.33
C ALA A 124 3.50 32.97 10.56
N GLY A 125 3.81 34.19 10.20
CA GLY A 125 5.18 34.71 10.26
C GLY A 125 6.15 33.85 9.47
N ASP A 126 7.23 33.39 10.11
CA ASP A 126 8.23 32.46 9.52
C ASP A 126 7.85 30.98 9.68
N GLY A 127 6.66 30.67 10.20
CA GLY A 127 6.23 29.32 10.51
C GLY A 127 4.83 28.99 9.99
N VAL A 128 4.21 27.97 10.60
CA VAL A 128 2.87 27.50 10.29
C VAL A 128 2.11 27.29 11.60
N ASP A 129 0.96 27.91 11.72
CA ASP A 129 0.01 27.61 12.79
C ASP A 129 -0.77 26.35 12.43
N ILE A 130 -0.85 25.40 13.38
CA ILE A 130 -1.57 24.15 13.23
C ILE A 130 -2.76 24.16 14.21
N LYS A 131 -3.96 24.17 13.66
CA LYS A 131 -5.19 23.97 14.39
C LYS A 131 -5.64 22.52 14.21
N ARG A 132 -5.51 21.73 15.26
CA ARG A 132 -5.94 20.32 15.25
C ARG A 132 -7.45 20.22 15.38
N ALA A 133 -8.03 19.35 14.56
CA ALA A 133 -9.42 18.93 14.69
C ALA A 133 -9.49 17.55 15.34
N GLU A 134 -10.59 17.26 16.05
CA GLU A 134 -10.84 15.92 16.53
C GLU A 134 -11.04 14.96 15.35
N PRO A 135 -10.35 13.79 15.33
CA PRO A 135 -10.54 12.78 14.30
C PRO A 135 -11.98 12.29 14.27
N ALA A 136 -12.54 12.14 13.07
CA ALA A 136 -13.90 11.64 12.87
C ALA A 136 -13.89 10.26 12.21
N PHE A 137 -14.54 9.27 12.81
CA PHE A 137 -14.75 7.97 12.19
C PHE A 137 -15.82 8.06 11.11
N ILE A 138 -15.52 7.55 9.93
CA ILE A 138 -16.50 7.41 8.84
C ILE A 138 -17.10 6.01 8.94
N PRO A 139 -18.39 5.86 9.17
CA PRO A 139 -19.02 4.54 9.27
C PRO A 139 -18.84 3.73 7.99
N VAL A 140 -18.40 2.50 8.12
CA VAL A 140 -18.27 1.52 7.04
C VAL A 140 -19.13 0.33 7.42
N ALA A 141 -20.01 -0.10 6.49
CA ALA A 141 -20.81 -1.29 6.71
C ALA A 141 -19.93 -2.53 6.82
N GLU A 142 -20.17 -3.35 7.83
CA GLU A 142 -19.49 -4.63 7.96
C GLU A 142 -19.87 -5.55 6.81
N SER A 143 -18.87 -6.13 6.16
CA SER A 143 -19.07 -7.04 5.03
C SER A 143 -17.92 -8.02 4.90
N GLU A 144 -18.14 -9.12 4.19
CA GLU A 144 -17.09 -10.03 3.76
C GLU A 144 -16.53 -9.53 2.42
N PRO A 145 -15.29 -8.96 2.36
CA PRO A 145 -14.78 -8.33 1.14
C PRO A 145 -14.77 -9.25 -0.07
N LEU A 146 -14.26 -10.48 0.07
CA LEU A 146 -14.21 -11.46 -1.01
C LEU A 146 -15.60 -11.82 -1.53
N ARG A 147 -16.59 -11.97 -0.64
CA ARG A 147 -17.97 -12.24 -1.04
C ARG A 147 -18.56 -11.07 -1.82
N ALA A 148 -18.33 -9.84 -1.36
CA ALA A 148 -18.79 -8.63 -2.04
C ALA A 148 -18.19 -8.51 -3.44
N GLU A 149 -16.88 -8.78 -3.59
CA GLU A 149 -16.16 -8.79 -4.87
C GLU A 149 -16.74 -9.82 -5.85
N VAL A 150 -16.89 -11.09 -5.41
CA VAL A 150 -17.44 -12.16 -6.24
C VAL A 150 -18.88 -11.87 -6.62
N SER A 151 -19.72 -11.39 -5.68
CA SER A 151 -21.12 -11.03 -5.99
C SER A 151 -21.19 -9.91 -7.02
N HIS A 152 -20.38 -8.85 -6.87
CA HIS A 152 -20.28 -7.76 -7.84
C HIS A 152 -19.91 -8.27 -9.25
N PHE A 153 -18.93 -9.16 -9.34
CA PHE A 153 -18.52 -9.74 -10.62
C PHE A 153 -19.66 -10.54 -11.28
N VAL A 154 -20.33 -11.40 -10.50
CA VAL A 154 -21.49 -12.20 -10.98
C VAL A 154 -22.62 -11.31 -11.47
N ASP A 155 -22.94 -10.25 -10.70
CA ASP A 155 -24.00 -9.28 -11.07
C ASP A 155 -23.65 -8.53 -12.37
N CYS A 156 -22.38 -8.14 -12.53
CA CYS A 156 -21.91 -7.53 -13.77
C CYS A 156 -22.03 -8.49 -14.97
N CYS A 157 -21.66 -9.75 -14.81
CA CYS A 157 -21.81 -10.76 -15.86
C CYS A 157 -23.29 -10.97 -16.24
N ALA A 158 -24.20 -11.05 -15.26
CA ALA A 158 -25.61 -11.23 -15.50
C ALA A 158 -26.28 -10.03 -16.20
N ALA A 159 -25.82 -8.81 -15.89
CA ALA A 159 -26.35 -7.57 -16.44
C ALA A 159 -25.64 -7.09 -17.72
N GLY A 160 -24.52 -7.72 -18.13
CA GLY A 160 -23.66 -7.26 -19.23
C GLY A 160 -22.92 -5.95 -18.93
N ASN A 161 -22.69 -5.66 -17.65
CA ASN A 161 -21.97 -4.47 -17.20
C ASN A 161 -20.47 -4.74 -17.05
N THR A 162 -19.66 -3.68 -17.19
CA THR A 162 -18.22 -3.72 -16.89
C THR A 162 -18.03 -3.74 -15.37
N PRO A 163 -17.23 -4.68 -14.81
CA PRO A 163 -16.88 -4.67 -13.40
C PRO A 163 -16.11 -3.42 -12.98
N LEU A 164 -16.17 -3.06 -11.71
CA LEU A 164 -15.42 -1.93 -11.14
C LEU A 164 -13.91 -2.09 -11.34
N THR A 165 -13.41 -3.32 -11.18
CA THR A 165 -12.03 -3.72 -11.46
C THR A 165 -12.04 -4.60 -12.71
N ASP A 166 -11.90 -3.96 -13.88
CA ASP A 166 -11.91 -4.64 -15.18
C ASP A 166 -10.50 -5.07 -15.62
N ILE A 167 -10.41 -5.63 -16.83
CA ILE A 167 -9.12 -6.07 -17.41
C ILE A 167 -8.14 -4.90 -17.59
N ASN A 168 -8.62 -3.69 -17.85
CA ASN A 168 -7.75 -2.53 -18.05
C ASN A 168 -7.11 -2.09 -16.75
N GLU A 169 -7.89 -2.12 -15.66
CA GLU A 169 -7.35 -1.89 -14.30
C GLU A 169 -6.34 -2.97 -13.93
N GLY A 170 -6.64 -4.25 -14.15
CA GLY A 170 -5.70 -5.34 -13.91
C GLY A 170 -4.39 -5.20 -14.71
N LEU A 171 -4.47 -4.79 -15.98
CA LEU A 171 -3.28 -4.50 -16.81
C LEU A 171 -2.49 -3.30 -16.31
N ALA A 172 -3.16 -2.24 -15.83
CA ALA A 172 -2.49 -1.08 -15.26
C ALA A 172 -1.73 -1.44 -13.97
N VAL A 173 -2.34 -2.24 -13.09
CA VAL A 173 -1.65 -2.79 -11.91
C VAL A 173 -0.43 -3.60 -12.32
N GLN A 174 -0.57 -4.52 -13.27
CA GLN A 174 0.54 -5.37 -13.73
C GLN A 174 1.71 -4.54 -14.27
N ARG A 175 1.46 -3.52 -15.10
CA ARG A 175 2.51 -2.62 -15.63
C ARG A 175 3.26 -1.90 -14.49
N VAL A 176 2.57 -1.50 -13.44
CA VAL A 176 3.23 -0.86 -12.29
C VAL A 176 4.11 -1.87 -11.55
N LEU A 177 3.65 -3.11 -11.32
CA LEU A 177 4.46 -4.16 -10.68
C LEU A 177 5.71 -4.54 -11.49
N GLU A 178 5.60 -4.57 -12.82
CA GLU A 178 6.74 -4.77 -13.72
C GLU A 178 7.77 -3.65 -13.57
N ARG A 179 7.33 -2.39 -13.59
CA ARG A 179 8.21 -1.22 -13.37
C ARG A 179 8.85 -1.22 -11.98
N MET A 180 8.16 -1.69 -10.93
CA MET A 180 8.75 -1.90 -9.60
C MET A 180 9.88 -2.92 -9.66
N THR A 181 9.65 -4.06 -10.33
CA THR A 181 10.64 -5.13 -10.47
C THR A 181 11.86 -4.66 -11.27
N GLU A 182 11.66 -3.96 -12.38
CA GLU A 182 12.72 -3.37 -13.18
C GLU A 182 13.55 -2.35 -12.39
N SER A 183 12.91 -1.51 -11.59
CA SER A 183 13.58 -0.51 -10.76
C SER A 183 14.51 -1.16 -9.72
N ILE A 184 14.12 -2.26 -9.09
CA ILE A 184 14.97 -2.99 -8.14
C ILE A 184 16.20 -3.55 -8.84
N THR A 185 16.04 -4.11 -10.04
CA THR A 185 17.15 -4.67 -10.82
C THR A 185 18.17 -3.61 -11.19
N ALA A 186 17.72 -2.41 -11.53
CA ALA A 186 18.59 -1.28 -11.89
C ALA A 186 19.43 -0.76 -10.71
N PHE A 187 18.95 -0.84 -9.48
CA PHE A 187 19.69 -0.44 -8.28
C PHE A 187 20.73 -1.46 -7.81
N GLY A 188 20.83 -2.61 -8.46
CA GLY A 188 21.75 -3.69 -8.12
C GLY A 188 21.36 -4.37 -6.81
N GLN A 189 21.06 -5.64 -6.88
CA GLN A 189 20.88 -6.47 -5.70
C GLN A 189 22.23 -6.63 -4.97
N THR A 190 22.55 -5.72 -4.08
CA THR A 190 23.71 -5.84 -3.21
C THR A 190 23.27 -6.37 -1.85
N HIS A 191 22.83 -7.62 -1.78
CA HIS A 191 22.78 -8.29 -0.47
C HIS A 191 23.04 -9.79 -0.64
N THR A 192 24.21 -10.19 -0.19
CA THR A 192 24.57 -11.59 0.08
C THR A 192 23.82 -12.01 1.34
N PRO A 193 23.02 -13.08 1.34
CA PRO A 193 22.37 -13.56 2.56
C PRO A 193 23.42 -14.16 3.48
N GLY A 194 23.71 -13.53 4.59
CA GLY A 194 24.73 -14.02 5.53
C GLY A 194 24.47 -13.76 7.01
N GLY A 195 23.50 -12.92 7.36
CA GLY A 195 23.46 -12.40 8.73
C GLY A 195 22.45 -13.05 9.68
N LEU A 196 21.19 -13.18 9.30
CA LEU A 196 20.15 -13.54 10.27
C LEU A 196 19.98 -15.06 10.50
N ALA A 197 20.18 -15.88 9.49
CA ALA A 197 20.01 -17.33 9.63
C ALA A 197 21.13 -18.00 10.46
N ALA A 198 22.30 -17.38 10.59
CA ALA A 198 23.39 -17.88 11.40
C ALA A 198 23.19 -17.61 12.89
N THR A 199 22.59 -16.47 13.25
CA THR A 199 22.43 -16.05 14.65
C THR A 199 21.32 -16.84 15.38
N ILE A 200 20.28 -17.27 14.67
CA ILE A 200 19.16 -18.04 15.28
C ILE A 200 19.52 -19.50 15.57
N ARG A 201 20.59 -20.05 14.94
CA ARG A 201 20.94 -21.46 15.14
C ARG A 201 21.86 -21.73 16.33
N ASP A 202 22.49 -20.71 16.90
CA ASP A 202 23.49 -20.92 17.98
C ASP A 202 22.90 -20.81 19.38
N GLU A 203 21.70 -20.21 19.55
CA GLU A 203 21.08 -20.08 20.87
C GLU A 203 20.25 -21.29 21.31
N THR A 204 20.00 -22.27 20.46
CA THR A 204 19.23 -23.48 20.80
C THR A 204 20.08 -24.69 21.21
N LYS A 205 21.41 -24.53 21.35
CA LYS A 205 22.31 -25.62 21.73
C LYS A 205 22.84 -25.56 23.18
N THR A 206 22.36 -24.63 23.99
CA THR A 206 22.70 -24.57 25.42
C THR A 206 21.44 -24.40 26.29
N ALA A 207 20.69 -25.47 26.41
CA ALA A 207 19.77 -25.74 27.54
C ALA A 207 19.53 -27.24 27.67
#